data_141786f49c3b3688980068f0bf5c371f
#
_entry.id   141786f49c3b3688980068f0bf5c371f
#
_cell.length_a   1.000
_cell.length_b   1.000
_cell.length_c   1.000
_cell.angle_alpha   90.00
_cell.angle_beta   90.00
_cell.angle_gamma   90.00
#
_symmetry.space_group_name_H-M   'P 1'
#
loop_
_entity.id
_entity.type
_entity.pdbx_description
1 polymer ?
#
loop_
_entity_poly.entity_id
_entity_poly.type
_entity_poly.pdbx_seq_one_letter_code
_entity_poly.pdbx_strand_id
1 'polypeptide(L)'
;MSKTEIPSIRFRGFDDAWEQRKLGDVVKEITRNDPESEAPIMMITANNGFIEQSERYAFNNAGESLKKYILLKKGELAYNHGASKLRPYGSCFALTTAENARIPFVYHCFSAENQNAEFMSIELNGADIENQLRKIVSSGARMDGLLNISFDEYTSVSVLLPGTEEQDRIADFFRHLDNLITLHQRELEKLQSIKKALLEKMFV
;
A
#
# COMPACT_ATOMS: atom_id res chain seq x y z
N MET A 1 23.24 3.64 18.40
CA MET A 1 23.92 3.38 17.12
C MET A 1 22.86 2.90 16.16
N SER A 2 22.65 3.57 15.03
CA SER A 2 21.76 3.08 13.98
C SER A 2 22.35 1.78 13.44
N LYS A 3 21.54 0.74 13.32
CA LYS A 3 21.93 -0.52 12.68
C LYS A 3 21.96 -0.27 11.17
N THR A 4 23.02 -0.69 10.50
CA THR A 4 23.13 -0.62 9.05
C THR A 4 23.15 -2.03 8.48
N GLU A 5 22.48 -2.21 7.33
CA GLU A 5 22.42 -3.51 6.66
C GLU A 5 22.74 -3.36 5.16
N ILE A 6 23.32 -4.39 4.58
CA ILE A 6 23.60 -4.46 3.14
C ILE A 6 22.72 -5.58 2.59
N PRO A 7 21.78 -5.29 1.66
CA PRO A 7 20.95 -6.33 1.06
C PRO A 7 21.79 -7.28 0.19
N SER A 8 21.39 -8.54 0.14
CA SER A 8 22.10 -9.58 -0.64
C SER A 8 21.95 -9.41 -2.16
N ILE A 9 20.90 -8.70 -2.61
CA ILE A 9 20.67 -8.36 -4.01
C ILE A 9 20.54 -6.84 -4.09
N ARG A 10 21.27 -6.24 -5.02
CA ARG A 10 21.34 -4.79 -5.15
C ARG A 10 21.66 -4.37 -6.59
N PHE A 11 21.24 -3.19 -7.00
CA PHE A 11 21.67 -2.59 -8.25
C PHE A 11 23.15 -2.24 -8.20
N ARG A 12 23.83 -2.33 -9.35
CA ARG A 12 25.24 -1.90 -9.46
C ARG A 12 25.34 -0.37 -9.27
N GLY A 13 26.37 0.04 -8.55
CA GLY A 13 26.66 1.44 -8.30
C GLY A 13 26.13 1.99 -6.97
N PHE A 14 25.50 1.12 -6.16
CA PHE A 14 25.05 1.47 -4.81
C PHE A 14 25.78 0.59 -3.81
N ASP A 15 26.74 1.17 -3.09
CA ASP A 15 27.61 0.42 -2.16
C ASP A 15 27.39 0.82 -0.69
N ASP A 16 26.71 1.95 -0.44
CA ASP A 16 26.44 2.45 0.90
C ASP A 16 25.44 1.54 1.64
N ALA A 17 25.71 1.24 2.90
CA ALA A 17 24.80 0.43 3.70
C ALA A 17 23.46 1.15 3.94
N TRP A 18 22.37 0.40 3.95
CA TRP A 18 21.05 0.94 4.26
C TRP A 18 20.97 1.31 5.74
N GLU A 19 20.35 2.44 6.02
CA GLU A 19 20.20 2.97 7.36
C GLU A 19 18.90 2.49 8.00
N GLN A 20 18.97 1.90 9.19
CA GLN A 20 17.80 1.57 9.97
C GLN A 20 17.29 2.81 10.72
N ARG A 21 16.04 3.19 10.47
CA ARG A 21 15.37 4.32 11.12
C ARG A 21 14.03 3.87 11.71
N LYS A 22 13.52 4.61 12.69
CA LYS A 22 12.11 4.46 13.07
C LYS A 22 11.23 5.07 12.00
N LEU A 23 10.11 4.40 11.68
CA LEU A 23 9.16 4.93 10.70
C LEU A 23 8.68 6.33 11.10
N GLY A 24 8.38 6.54 12.39
CA GLY A 24 7.94 7.84 12.91
C GLY A 24 8.92 8.99 12.74
N ASP A 25 10.23 8.71 12.52
CA ASP A 25 11.25 9.73 12.26
C ASP A 25 11.25 10.24 10.81
N VAL A 26 10.55 9.53 9.90
CA VAL A 26 10.59 9.79 8.45
C VAL A 26 9.21 9.99 7.84
N VAL A 27 8.15 9.92 8.65
CA VAL A 27 6.77 10.15 8.19
C VAL A 27 6.08 11.21 9.03
N LYS A 28 5.05 11.82 8.45
CA LYS A 28 4.20 12.80 9.13
C LYS A 28 2.74 12.43 8.92
N GLU A 29 1.99 12.33 10.00
CA GLU A 29 0.56 12.00 9.96
C GLU A 29 -0.25 13.05 9.18
N ILE A 30 -1.21 12.57 8.42
CA ILE A 30 -2.17 13.38 7.66
C ILE A 30 -3.56 13.17 8.26
N THR A 31 -4.12 14.25 8.78
CA THR A 31 -5.49 14.30 9.30
C THR A 31 -6.38 15.27 8.50
N ARG A 32 -5.84 15.79 7.38
CA ARG A 32 -6.52 16.74 6.50
C ARG A 32 -7.79 16.11 5.94
N ASN A 33 -8.91 16.80 6.08
CA ASN A 33 -10.16 16.46 5.41
C ASN A 33 -10.67 17.64 4.58
N ASP A 34 -11.52 17.34 3.62
CA ASP A 34 -12.26 18.32 2.83
C ASP A 34 -13.65 17.73 2.51
N PRO A 35 -14.66 18.07 3.30
CA PRO A 35 -16.02 17.56 3.12
C PRO A 35 -16.65 17.90 1.77
N GLU A 36 -16.23 19.02 1.15
CA GLU A 36 -16.73 19.49 -0.14
C GLU A 36 -15.95 18.95 -1.33
N SER A 37 -14.90 18.15 -1.09
CA SER A 37 -14.08 17.58 -2.15
C SER A 37 -14.87 16.61 -3.01
N GLU A 38 -14.75 16.74 -4.32
CA GLU A 38 -15.28 15.81 -5.32
C GLU A 38 -14.28 14.68 -5.67
N ALA A 39 -13.15 14.62 -4.99
CA ALA A 39 -12.16 13.56 -5.22
C ALA A 39 -12.79 12.17 -5.04
N PRO A 40 -12.35 11.16 -5.82
CA PRO A 40 -12.89 9.81 -5.74
C PRO A 40 -12.71 9.22 -4.34
N ILE A 41 -13.68 8.42 -3.92
CA ILE A 41 -13.59 7.68 -2.67
C ILE A 41 -12.83 6.39 -2.97
N MET A 42 -11.69 6.24 -2.33
CA MET A 42 -10.83 5.08 -2.54
C MET A 42 -10.64 4.27 -1.27
N MET A 43 -10.37 2.99 -1.44
CA MET A 43 -10.05 2.05 -0.38
C MET A 43 -8.83 1.22 -0.78
N ILE A 44 -8.14 0.67 0.22
CA ILE A 44 -6.99 -0.21 -0.01
C ILE A 44 -7.45 -1.66 0.02
N THR A 45 -7.10 -2.41 -1.02
CA THR A 45 -7.18 -3.87 -1.06
C THR A 45 -5.82 -4.50 -0.82
N ALA A 46 -5.80 -5.73 -0.34
CA ALA A 46 -4.56 -6.44 -0.02
C ALA A 46 -3.64 -6.69 -1.24
N ASN A 47 -4.21 -6.79 -2.45
CA ASN A 47 -3.50 -7.16 -3.67
C ASN A 47 -3.22 -5.99 -4.61
N ASN A 48 -4.19 -5.08 -4.76
CA ASN A 48 -4.19 -4.11 -5.85
C ASN A 48 -3.95 -2.68 -5.35
N GLY A 49 -3.63 -2.50 -4.05
CA GLY A 49 -3.50 -1.17 -3.48
C GLY A 49 -4.81 -0.41 -3.51
N PHE A 50 -4.75 0.86 -3.93
CA PHE A 50 -5.92 1.73 -4.02
C PHE A 50 -6.82 1.34 -5.19
N ILE A 51 -8.12 1.16 -4.88
CA ILE A 51 -9.21 1.00 -5.84
C ILE A 51 -10.33 1.99 -5.50
N GLU A 52 -11.15 2.37 -6.47
CA GLU A 52 -12.34 3.13 -6.18
C GLU A 52 -13.36 2.27 -5.42
N GLN A 53 -14.02 2.87 -4.43
CA GLN A 53 -15.03 2.17 -3.64
C GLN A 53 -16.21 1.69 -4.50
N SER A 54 -16.54 2.42 -5.56
CA SER A 54 -17.55 2.08 -6.56
C SER A 54 -17.27 0.77 -7.31
N GLU A 55 -16.00 0.38 -7.46
CA GLU A 55 -15.64 -0.89 -8.09
C GLU A 55 -16.02 -2.11 -7.24
N ARG A 56 -16.15 -1.93 -5.94
CA ARG A 56 -16.43 -3.04 -5.00
C ARG A 56 -17.85 -3.02 -4.44
N TYR A 57 -18.44 -1.85 -4.30
CA TYR A 57 -19.76 -1.68 -3.69
C TYR A 57 -20.68 -0.88 -4.62
N ALA A 58 -21.86 -1.44 -4.92
CA ALA A 58 -22.87 -0.82 -5.79
C ALA A 58 -23.45 0.50 -5.21
N PHE A 59 -23.32 0.70 -3.90
CA PHE A 59 -23.80 1.90 -3.20
C PHE A 59 -22.75 2.42 -2.23
N ASN A 60 -22.63 3.75 -2.18
CA ASN A 60 -21.80 4.41 -1.18
C ASN A 60 -22.57 4.47 0.14
N ASN A 61 -22.26 3.57 1.06
CA ASN A 61 -22.89 3.51 2.39
C ASN A 61 -22.25 4.44 3.42
N ALA A 62 -21.30 5.30 3.03
CA ALA A 62 -20.55 6.11 3.97
C ALA A 62 -21.39 7.25 4.60
N GLY A 63 -22.47 7.73 3.92
CA GLY A 63 -23.38 8.73 4.47
C GLY A 63 -22.66 9.91 5.12
N GLU A 64 -23.05 10.29 6.35
CA GLU A 64 -22.41 11.36 7.13
C GLU A 64 -20.93 11.11 7.45
N SER A 65 -20.48 9.84 7.40
CA SER A 65 -19.07 9.49 7.64
C SER A 65 -18.14 10.06 6.57
N LEU A 66 -18.62 10.34 5.37
CA LEU A 66 -17.84 10.97 4.30
C LEU A 66 -17.23 12.31 4.71
N LYS A 67 -17.90 13.06 5.58
CA LYS A 67 -17.40 14.35 6.10
C LYS A 67 -16.11 14.21 6.91
N LYS A 68 -15.81 12.99 7.38
CA LYS A 68 -14.62 12.67 8.19
C LYS A 68 -13.50 12.04 7.37
N TYR A 69 -13.74 11.75 6.09
CA TYR A 69 -12.72 11.09 5.25
C TYR A 69 -11.50 11.99 5.07
N ILE A 70 -10.35 11.37 5.11
CA ILE A 70 -9.08 12.05 4.93
C ILE A 70 -8.88 12.34 3.44
N LEU A 71 -8.53 13.57 3.11
CA LEU A 71 -8.12 13.93 1.75
C LEU A 71 -6.64 13.62 1.58
N LEU A 72 -6.35 12.54 0.89
CA LEU A 72 -5.01 12.08 0.54
C LEU A 72 -4.62 12.66 -0.82
N LYS A 73 -3.37 13.10 -0.98
CA LYS A 73 -2.80 13.59 -2.24
C LYS A 73 -1.87 12.54 -2.85
N LYS A 74 -1.65 12.66 -4.14
CA LYS A 74 -0.69 11.81 -4.86
C LYS A 74 0.69 11.82 -4.19
N GLY A 75 1.28 10.65 -4.03
CA GLY A 75 2.54 10.45 -3.32
C GLY A 75 2.42 10.35 -1.80
N GLU A 76 1.23 10.53 -1.23
CA GLU A 76 0.98 10.26 0.18
C GLU A 76 0.54 8.80 0.38
N LEU A 77 0.73 8.27 1.58
CA LEU A 77 0.51 6.86 1.91
C LEU A 77 -0.69 6.70 2.85
N ALA A 78 -1.33 5.53 2.74
CA ALA A 78 -2.31 5.11 3.73
C ALA A 78 -2.07 3.66 4.13
N TYR A 79 -2.15 3.39 5.44
CA TYR A 79 -2.12 2.06 6.02
C TYR A 79 -3.54 1.65 6.39
N ASN A 80 -4.03 0.62 5.70
CA ASN A 80 -5.27 -0.08 6.05
C ASN A 80 -4.94 -1.20 7.02
N HIS A 81 -5.33 -1.07 8.27
CA HIS A 81 -5.12 -2.08 9.31
C HIS A 81 -6.20 -3.18 9.32
N GLY A 82 -6.92 -3.37 8.22
CA GLY A 82 -7.81 -4.53 8.01
C GLY A 82 -7.02 -5.81 7.77
N ALA A 83 -7.24 -6.81 8.64
CA ALA A 83 -6.61 -8.11 8.50
C ALA A 83 -7.23 -8.93 7.36
N SER A 84 -6.39 -9.62 6.60
CA SER A 84 -6.81 -10.56 5.56
C SER A 84 -5.88 -11.78 5.54
N LYS A 85 -6.27 -12.86 4.83
CA LYS A 85 -5.39 -14.04 4.69
C LYS A 85 -4.05 -13.70 4.03
N LEU A 86 -4.04 -12.75 3.09
CA LEU A 86 -2.85 -12.35 2.36
C LEU A 86 -2.01 -11.33 3.12
N ARG A 87 -2.66 -10.45 3.88
CA ARG A 87 -2.04 -9.39 4.68
C ARG A 87 -2.60 -9.42 6.10
N PRO A 88 -2.12 -10.34 6.93
CA PRO A 88 -2.68 -10.55 8.28
C PRO A 88 -2.47 -9.35 9.21
N TYR A 89 -1.51 -8.49 8.90
CA TYR A 89 -1.19 -7.28 9.69
C TYR A 89 -1.45 -5.98 8.90
N GLY A 90 -2.42 -6.02 7.98
CA GLY A 90 -2.77 -4.86 7.18
C GLY A 90 -1.86 -4.65 5.97
N SER A 91 -2.06 -3.53 5.29
CA SER A 91 -1.27 -3.16 4.10
C SER A 91 -1.16 -1.66 3.95
N CYS A 92 -0.02 -1.19 3.43
CA CYS A 92 0.27 0.21 3.21
C CYS A 92 0.58 0.48 1.74
N PHE A 93 -0.08 1.48 1.15
CA PHE A 93 0.17 1.85 -0.23
C PHE A 93 0.26 3.37 -0.42
N ALA A 94 1.07 3.79 -1.37
CA ALA A 94 1.12 5.16 -1.85
C ALA A 94 -0.01 5.40 -2.86
N LEU A 95 -0.64 6.56 -2.79
CA LEU A 95 -1.60 6.99 -3.80
C LEU A 95 -0.85 7.44 -5.06
N THR A 96 -0.92 6.66 -6.13
CA THR A 96 -0.23 6.94 -7.41
C THR A 96 -1.20 7.11 -8.57
N THR A 97 -2.44 6.62 -8.43
CA THR A 97 -3.42 6.50 -9.51
C THR A 97 -4.33 7.72 -9.66
N ALA A 98 -4.38 8.61 -8.66
CA ALA A 98 -5.19 9.82 -8.66
C ALA A 98 -4.41 10.99 -8.04
N GLU A 99 -4.74 12.22 -8.43
CA GLU A 99 -4.13 13.42 -7.85
C GLU A 99 -4.57 13.64 -6.39
N ASN A 100 -5.84 13.31 -6.09
CA ASN A 100 -6.40 13.33 -4.74
C ASN A 100 -7.39 12.17 -4.59
N ALA A 101 -7.57 11.71 -3.36
CA ALA A 101 -8.57 10.69 -3.01
C ALA A 101 -9.13 10.94 -1.61
N ARG A 102 -10.39 10.60 -1.39
CA ARG A 102 -11.01 10.57 -0.06
C ARG A 102 -10.89 9.16 0.52
N ILE A 103 -10.21 9.05 1.63
CA ILE A 103 -9.84 7.78 2.26
C ILE A 103 -10.60 7.59 3.57
N PRO A 104 -11.11 6.40 3.89
CA PRO A 104 -11.77 6.14 5.16
C PRO A 104 -10.93 6.62 6.35
N PHE A 105 -11.55 7.37 7.26
CA PHE A 105 -10.88 7.97 8.42
C PHE A 105 -10.28 6.95 9.40
N VAL A 106 -10.64 5.68 9.24
CA VAL A 106 -10.07 4.58 10.04
C VAL A 106 -8.66 4.16 9.59
N TYR A 107 -8.20 4.61 8.41
CA TYR A 107 -6.85 4.33 7.93
C TYR A 107 -5.85 5.32 8.53
N HIS A 108 -4.64 4.87 8.78
CA HIS A 108 -3.54 5.77 9.12
C HIS A 108 -2.94 6.35 7.83
N CYS A 109 -3.13 7.65 7.63
CA CYS A 109 -2.64 8.37 6.46
C CYS A 109 -1.41 9.22 6.83
N PHE A 110 -0.39 9.24 5.97
CA PHE A 110 0.85 9.96 6.26
C PHE A 110 1.62 10.30 4.97
N SER A 111 2.49 11.31 5.06
CA SER A 111 3.52 11.61 4.06
C SER A 111 4.84 11.00 4.48
N ALA A 112 5.65 10.57 3.52
CA ALA A 112 7.01 10.12 3.74
C ALA A 112 7.96 11.26 3.37
N GLU A 113 8.47 11.98 4.38
CA GLU A 113 9.31 13.15 4.17
C GLU A 113 10.69 12.74 3.63
N ASN A 114 11.05 13.30 2.48
CA ASN A 114 12.31 13.02 1.78
C ASN A 114 12.55 11.55 1.42
N GLN A 115 11.48 10.74 1.33
CA GLN A 115 11.54 9.36 0.89
C GLN A 115 10.67 9.16 -0.35
N ASN A 116 11.02 8.19 -1.19
CA ASN A 116 10.15 7.78 -2.29
C ASN A 116 8.94 7.01 -1.76
N ALA A 117 7.73 7.50 -2.01
CA ALA A 117 6.49 6.92 -1.48
C ALA A 117 6.21 5.50 -2.01
N GLU A 118 6.55 5.21 -3.27
CA GLU A 118 6.38 3.87 -3.85
C GLU A 118 7.38 2.90 -3.21
N PHE A 119 8.64 3.31 -3.01
CA PHE A 119 9.60 2.52 -2.25
C PHE A 119 9.11 2.25 -0.83
N MET A 120 8.63 3.28 -0.12
CA MET A 120 8.04 3.11 1.23
C MET A 120 6.86 2.14 1.22
N SER A 121 6.04 2.16 0.18
CA SER A 121 4.95 1.19 -0.01
C SER A 121 5.48 -0.25 -0.09
N ILE A 122 6.59 -0.47 -0.81
CA ILE A 122 7.23 -1.80 -0.92
C ILE A 122 7.81 -2.23 0.43
N GLU A 123 8.59 -1.39 1.07
CA GLU A 123 9.24 -1.64 2.36
C GLU A 123 8.21 -1.96 3.45
N LEU A 124 7.16 -1.14 3.56
CA LEU A 124 6.12 -1.27 4.60
C LEU A 124 5.20 -2.49 4.42
N ASN A 125 5.22 -3.13 3.25
CA ASN A 125 4.56 -4.39 2.98
C ASN A 125 5.52 -5.59 3.03
N GLY A 126 6.77 -5.37 3.42
CA GLY A 126 7.79 -6.41 3.52
C GLY A 126 7.61 -7.33 4.73
N ALA A 127 8.21 -8.53 4.64
CA ALA A 127 8.11 -9.54 5.68
C ALA A 127 8.70 -9.10 7.04
N ASP A 128 9.71 -8.24 7.03
CA ASP A 128 10.31 -7.73 8.27
C ASP A 128 9.32 -6.82 9.03
N ILE A 129 8.65 -5.93 8.32
CA ILE A 129 7.60 -5.06 8.89
C ILE A 129 6.44 -5.91 9.43
N GLU A 130 5.99 -6.92 8.67
CA GLU A 130 4.97 -7.85 9.14
C GLU A 130 5.38 -8.55 10.44
N ASN A 131 6.64 -9.00 10.53
CA ASN A 131 7.18 -9.61 11.74
C ASN A 131 7.24 -8.65 12.93
N GLN A 132 7.51 -7.37 12.70
CA GLN A 132 7.49 -6.35 13.74
C GLN A 132 6.05 -6.06 14.20
N LEU A 133 5.11 -5.86 13.25
CA LEU A 133 3.70 -5.63 13.55
C LEU A 133 3.07 -6.78 14.32
N ARG A 134 3.42 -8.03 13.99
CA ARG A 134 2.97 -9.22 14.73
C ARG A 134 3.31 -9.18 16.22
N LYS A 135 4.41 -8.52 16.60
CA LYS A 135 4.82 -8.37 18.01
C LYS A 135 4.09 -7.21 18.70
N ILE A 136 3.67 -6.21 17.95
CA ILE A 136 3.02 -5.00 18.44
C ILE A 136 1.52 -5.22 18.60
N VAL A 137 0.88 -5.84 17.61
CA VAL A 137 -0.56 -6.09 17.61
C VAL A 137 -0.88 -7.11 18.72
N SER A 138 -1.35 -6.61 19.86
CA SER A 138 -1.84 -7.42 20.96
C SER A 138 -3.21 -8.00 20.64
N SER A 139 -3.29 -9.32 20.54
CA SER A 139 -4.50 -10.15 20.52
C SER A 139 -5.71 -9.64 19.73
N GLY A 140 -5.82 -10.12 18.47
CA GLY A 140 -7.10 -10.24 17.79
C GLY A 140 -7.58 -9.00 17.03
N ALA A 141 -8.05 -9.26 15.83
CA ALA A 141 -8.83 -8.27 15.09
C ALA A 141 -10.09 -7.90 15.89
N ARG A 142 -10.49 -6.63 15.86
CA ARG A 142 -11.78 -6.17 16.37
C ARG A 142 -12.92 -6.94 15.67
N MET A 143 -14.12 -6.87 16.20
CA MET A 143 -15.31 -7.49 15.59
C MET A 143 -15.58 -6.99 14.15
N ASP A 144 -15.06 -5.81 13.80
CA ASP A 144 -15.11 -5.20 12.47
C ASP A 144 -13.98 -5.67 11.53
N GLY A 145 -13.10 -6.58 11.99
CA GLY A 145 -11.96 -7.10 11.20
C GLY A 145 -10.74 -6.18 11.18
N LEU A 146 -10.77 -5.05 11.89
CA LEU A 146 -9.64 -4.14 12.00
C LEU A 146 -8.71 -4.55 13.14
N LEU A 147 -7.40 -4.43 12.92
CA LEU A 147 -6.40 -4.61 13.97
C LEU A 147 -6.47 -3.43 14.95
N ASN A 148 -6.29 -3.71 16.22
CA ASN A 148 -6.19 -2.66 17.22
C ASN A 148 -4.73 -2.17 17.29
N ILE A 149 -4.42 -1.19 16.49
CA ILE A 149 -3.10 -0.57 16.40
C ILE A 149 -3.28 0.94 16.20
N SER A 150 -2.66 1.74 17.03
CA SER A 150 -2.61 3.20 16.90
C SER A 150 -1.58 3.64 15.86
N PHE A 151 -1.62 4.92 15.45
CA PHE A 151 -0.61 5.47 14.55
C PHE A 151 0.79 5.43 15.17
N ASP A 152 0.92 5.76 16.45
CA ASP A 152 2.20 5.72 17.18
C ASP A 152 2.77 4.30 17.27
N GLU A 153 1.93 3.32 17.53
CA GLU A 153 2.33 1.91 17.53
C GLU A 153 2.77 1.46 16.13
N TYR A 154 2.00 1.79 15.09
CA TYR A 154 2.37 1.49 13.71
C TYR A 154 3.71 2.13 13.33
N THR A 155 3.92 3.39 13.67
CA THR A 155 5.15 4.12 13.32
C THR A 155 6.34 3.78 14.23
N SER A 156 6.15 2.98 15.28
CA SER A 156 7.23 2.48 16.12
C SER A 156 8.10 1.41 15.43
N VAL A 157 7.65 0.84 14.31
CA VAL A 157 8.45 -0.12 13.52
C VAL A 157 9.73 0.52 13.00
N SER A 158 10.73 -0.31 12.75
CA SER A 158 11.98 0.12 12.12
C SER A 158 11.94 -0.23 10.63
N VAL A 159 12.35 0.71 9.80
CA VAL A 159 12.48 0.59 8.34
C VAL A 159 13.93 0.66 7.93
N LEU A 160 14.29 -0.01 6.83
CA LEU A 160 15.62 0.06 6.23
C LEU A 160 15.56 0.97 5.01
N LEU A 161 16.38 2.02 5.01
CA LEU A 161 16.33 3.08 4.01
C LEU A 161 17.68 3.21 3.29
N PRO A 162 17.74 2.93 1.98
CA PRO A 162 18.86 3.36 1.14
C PRO A 162 18.79 4.87 0.86
N GLY A 163 19.82 5.39 0.19
CA GLY A 163 19.76 6.73 -0.38
C GLY A 163 18.59 6.90 -1.34
N THR A 164 18.07 8.11 -1.50
CA THR A 164 16.86 8.41 -2.29
C THR A 164 16.97 7.98 -3.74
N GLU A 165 18.14 8.10 -4.35
CA GLU A 165 18.39 7.64 -5.73
C GLU A 165 18.23 6.12 -5.88
N GLU A 166 18.65 5.36 -4.88
CA GLU A 166 18.44 3.92 -4.87
C GLU A 166 16.97 3.55 -4.60
N GLN A 167 16.28 4.31 -3.74
CA GLN A 167 14.85 4.15 -3.53
C GLN A 167 14.08 4.33 -4.84
N ASP A 168 14.39 5.37 -5.61
CA ASP A 168 13.78 5.63 -6.92
C ASP A 168 14.03 4.45 -7.87
N ARG A 169 15.26 3.93 -7.90
CA ARG A 169 15.63 2.80 -8.76
C ARG A 169 14.87 1.52 -8.39
N ILE A 170 14.71 1.26 -7.10
CA ILE A 170 13.96 0.10 -6.59
C ILE A 170 12.47 0.27 -6.94
N ALA A 171 11.88 1.42 -6.68
CA ALA A 171 10.49 1.71 -6.97
C ALA A 171 10.18 1.54 -8.46
N ASP A 172 11.01 2.11 -9.33
CA ASP A 172 10.89 1.98 -10.78
C ASP A 172 10.96 0.53 -11.25
N PHE A 173 11.87 -0.25 -10.70
CA PHE A 173 12.03 -1.66 -11.04
C PHE A 173 10.77 -2.47 -10.69
N PHE A 174 10.26 -2.34 -9.48
CA PHE A 174 9.05 -3.08 -9.08
C PHE A 174 7.82 -2.60 -9.84
N ARG A 175 7.66 -1.31 -10.09
CA ARG A 175 6.59 -0.78 -10.95
C ARG A 175 6.62 -1.38 -12.36
N HIS A 176 7.81 -1.54 -12.96
CA HIS A 176 7.95 -2.21 -14.26
C HIS A 176 7.56 -3.68 -14.19
N LEU A 177 7.94 -4.40 -13.14
CA LEU A 177 7.54 -5.80 -12.95
C LEU A 177 6.02 -5.94 -12.80
N ASP A 178 5.38 -5.10 -12.00
CA ASP A 178 3.93 -5.11 -11.79
C ASP A 178 3.17 -4.82 -13.10
N ASN A 179 3.68 -3.89 -13.91
CA ASN A 179 3.12 -3.61 -15.24
C ASN A 179 3.24 -4.82 -16.17
N LEU A 180 4.39 -5.50 -16.19
CA LEU A 180 4.58 -6.71 -16.99
C LEU A 180 3.67 -7.85 -16.53
N ILE A 181 3.55 -8.07 -15.23
CA ILE A 181 2.64 -9.06 -14.65
C ILE A 181 1.19 -8.78 -15.08
N THR A 182 0.76 -7.53 -14.95
CA THR A 182 -0.60 -7.11 -15.34
C THR A 182 -0.85 -7.32 -16.82
N LEU A 183 0.11 -6.99 -17.69
CA LEU A 183 0.01 -7.19 -19.12
C LEU A 183 -0.15 -8.67 -19.48
N HIS A 184 0.72 -9.52 -18.93
CA HIS A 184 0.68 -10.97 -19.19
C HIS A 184 -0.57 -11.65 -18.62
N GLN A 185 -1.11 -11.17 -17.51
CA GLN A 185 -2.38 -11.65 -16.98
C GLN A 185 -3.54 -11.37 -17.95
N ARG A 186 -3.61 -10.15 -18.51
CA ARG A 186 -4.61 -9.79 -19.53
C ARG A 186 -4.48 -10.62 -20.82
N GLU A 187 -3.26 -10.89 -21.25
CA GLU A 187 -3.00 -11.76 -22.40
C GLU A 187 -3.47 -13.19 -22.13
N LEU A 188 -3.17 -13.73 -20.94
CA LEU A 188 -3.60 -15.04 -20.53
C LEU A 188 -5.14 -15.18 -20.51
N GLU A 189 -5.82 -14.21 -19.92
CA GLU A 189 -7.29 -14.16 -19.89
C GLU A 189 -7.89 -14.14 -21.31
N LYS A 190 -7.31 -13.35 -22.21
CA LYS A 190 -7.73 -13.28 -23.62
C LYS A 190 -7.55 -14.63 -24.31
N LEU A 191 -6.39 -15.28 -24.15
CA LEU A 191 -6.12 -16.61 -24.73
C LEU A 191 -7.06 -17.69 -24.17
N GLN A 192 -7.34 -17.65 -22.88
CA GLN A 192 -8.30 -18.55 -22.23
C GLN A 192 -9.72 -18.35 -22.80
N SER A 193 -10.14 -17.10 -23.00
CA SER A 193 -11.42 -16.77 -23.62
C SER A 193 -11.52 -17.30 -25.05
N ILE A 194 -10.46 -17.09 -25.87
CA ILE A 194 -10.39 -17.61 -27.25
C ILE A 194 -10.46 -19.15 -27.23
N LYS A 195 -9.66 -19.80 -26.38
CA LYS A 195 -9.68 -21.26 -26.21
C LYS A 195 -11.07 -21.76 -25.92
N LYS A 196 -11.76 -21.14 -24.94
CA LYS A 196 -13.13 -21.51 -24.56
C LYS A 196 -14.09 -21.38 -25.75
N ALA A 197 -14.09 -20.24 -26.44
CA ALA A 197 -14.95 -20.00 -27.60
C ALA A 197 -14.71 -20.98 -28.76
N LEU A 198 -13.44 -21.37 -29.00
CA LEU A 198 -13.10 -22.37 -30.01
C LEU A 198 -13.62 -23.77 -29.64
N LEU A 199 -13.44 -24.18 -28.37
CA LEU A 199 -13.97 -25.48 -27.89
C LEU A 199 -15.47 -25.54 -28.01
N GLU A 200 -16.19 -24.49 -27.61
CA GLU A 200 -17.65 -24.41 -27.76
C GLU A 200 -18.12 -24.54 -29.22
N LYS A 201 -17.34 -24.04 -30.18
CA LYS A 201 -17.68 -24.13 -31.62
C LYS A 201 -17.25 -25.43 -32.31
N MET A 202 -16.24 -26.12 -31.78
CA MET A 202 -15.71 -27.36 -32.37
C MET A 202 -16.40 -28.63 -31.87
N PHE A 203 -17.04 -28.57 -30.72
CA PHE A 203 -17.66 -29.75 -30.06
C PHE A 203 -19.16 -29.57 -29.85
N VAL A 204 -19.85 -28.85 -30.70
CA VAL A 204 -21.33 -28.75 -30.77
C VAL A 204 -21.89 -29.87 -31.60
#